data_8fb91a5a5e2142652a01e11cb39c707e
#
_entry.id   8fb91a5a5e2142652a01e11cb39c707e
#
_cell.length_a   1.000
_cell.length_b   1.000
_cell.length_c   1.000
_cell.angle_alpha   90.00
_cell.angle_beta   90.00
_cell.angle_gamma   90.00
#
_symmetry.space_group_name_H-M   'P 1'
#
loop_
_entity.id
_entity.type
_entity.pdbx_description
1 polymer ?
#
loop_
_entity_poly.entity_id
_entity_poly.type
_entity_poly.pdbx_seq_one_letter_code
_entity_poly.pdbx_strand_id
1 'polypeptide(L)'
;LPDSIYVTSMGYEKKGFTLEQMQDSLVALNAKAIELSGVYVFDKELEVDDIIDKMIENIPQNVNKAPVKQRFFLRKSELANMHKVDFGFEKSSIKELNKELMDSIALSIPKNASHYTESFGDFYKNNTDYKLNIIKAADLYDKRDVSSFEELAEHMEDIFAANVKPGSYLKIKSGIFSEKIQVDSILDTMDDERMEQAKKLKAQVKKDSISGLTDSQRWQFRELLSQLYYKEDTKLDLVDKNRRYEFQLAGYADIGDAGVYVVDFWPKRSSADFKGRLYINIEDFAVMRLDFTNTQRLRNFRLLGITYRETVYRGTMRFAKLPNGKYDLQFMELADGKF
;
A
#
# COMPACT_ATOMS: atom_id res chain seq x y z
N LEU A 1 -6.22 -7.98 -29.83
CA LEU A 1 -5.68 -6.82 -29.10
C LEU A 1 -6.47 -5.60 -29.53
N PRO A 2 -6.77 -4.64 -28.64
CA PRO A 2 -7.43 -3.40 -29.05
C PRO A 2 -6.52 -2.62 -29.99
N ASP A 3 -7.09 -2.05 -31.04
CA ASP A 3 -6.34 -1.31 -32.06
C ASP A 3 -5.77 0.02 -31.54
N SER A 4 -6.23 0.47 -30.36
CA SER A 4 -5.78 1.72 -29.74
C SER A 4 -5.81 1.65 -28.22
N ILE A 5 -4.84 2.28 -27.58
CA ILE A 5 -4.74 2.52 -26.14
C ILE A 5 -5.04 3.99 -25.89
N TYR A 6 -5.93 4.29 -24.97
CA TYR A 6 -6.25 5.66 -24.58
C TYR A 6 -5.63 5.97 -23.21
N VAL A 7 -4.88 7.08 -23.18
CA VAL A 7 -4.34 7.62 -21.93
C VAL A 7 -5.16 8.85 -21.56
N THR A 8 -5.61 8.87 -20.31
CA THR A 8 -6.36 9.99 -19.73
C THR A 8 -5.79 10.36 -18.39
N SER A 9 -5.72 11.63 -18.09
CA SER A 9 -5.38 12.16 -16.77
C SER A 9 -6.27 13.37 -16.48
N MET A 10 -6.56 13.62 -15.21
CA MET A 10 -7.37 14.78 -14.82
C MET A 10 -6.60 16.07 -15.17
N GLY A 11 -7.27 17.01 -15.83
CA GLY A 11 -6.66 18.25 -16.31
C GLY A 11 -5.92 18.11 -17.64
N TYR A 12 -6.00 16.96 -18.30
CA TYR A 12 -5.37 16.72 -19.59
C TYR A 12 -6.37 16.17 -20.61
N GLU A 13 -6.11 16.44 -21.88
CA GLU A 13 -6.91 15.88 -22.98
C GLU A 13 -6.67 14.36 -23.08
N LYS A 14 -7.75 13.64 -23.38
CA LYS A 14 -7.67 12.21 -23.68
C LYS A 14 -6.87 12.04 -24.98
N LYS A 15 -5.81 11.22 -24.95
CA LYS A 15 -5.00 10.93 -26.12
C LYS A 15 -5.00 9.43 -26.43
N GLY A 16 -5.31 9.08 -27.67
CA GLY A 16 -5.25 7.72 -28.19
C GLY A 16 -3.94 7.44 -28.88
N PHE A 17 -3.42 6.21 -28.72
CA PHE A 17 -2.20 5.73 -29.37
C PHE A 17 -2.46 4.36 -29.95
N THR A 18 -1.90 4.09 -31.13
CA THR A 18 -1.75 2.72 -31.62
C THR A 18 -0.53 2.06 -30.95
N LEU A 19 -0.46 0.74 -30.94
CA LEU A 19 0.71 0.02 -30.40
C LEU A 19 2.01 0.41 -31.11
N GLU A 20 1.95 0.75 -32.39
CA GLU A 20 3.11 1.20 -33.17
C GLU A 20 3.60 2.60 -32.75
N GLN A 21 2.70 3.44 -32.26
CA GLN A 21 3.03 4.79 -31.78
C GLN A 21 3.60 4.82 -30.35
N MET A 22 3.49 3.71 -29.62
CA MET A 22 4.03 3.57 -28.26
C MET A 22 5.48 3.08 -28.26
N GLN A 23 6.35 3.71 -29.04
CA GLN A 23 7.78 3.37 -29.09
C GLN A 23 8.56 3.97 -27.92
N ASP A 24 8.04 5.01 -27.29
CA ASP A 24 8.66 5.70 -26.16
C ASP A 24 7.96 5.32 -24.84
N SER A 25 8.74 5.18 -23.79
CA SER A 25 8.23 4.96 -22.43
C SER A 25 7.58 6.19 -21.80
N LEU A 26 7.55 7.33 -22.52
CA LEU A 26 7.05 8.63 -22.06
C LEU A 26 5.88 9.07 -22.92
N VAL A 27 4.72 9.26 -22.27
CA VAL A 27 3.52 9.77 -22.93
C VAL A 27 3.27 11.19 -22.47
N ALA A 28 3.42 12.15 -23.38
CA ALA A 28 3.06 13.54 -23.14
C ALA A 28 1.57 13.76 -23.45
N LEU A 29 0.84 14.30 -22.49
CA LEU A 29 -0.55 14.73 -22.63
C LEU A 29 -0.61 16.26 -22.71
N ASN A 30 -1.47 16.78 -23.57
CA ASN A 30 -1.77 18.20 -23.61
C ASN A 30 -2.63 18.57 -22.39
N ALA A 31 -2.29 19.67 -21.73
CA ALA A 31 -3.17 20.21 -20.70
C ALA A 31 -4.52 20.54 -21.36
N LYS A 32 -5.61 20.01 -20.78
CA LYS A 32 -6.95 20.45 -21.16
C LYS A 32 -7.04 21.91 -20.74
N ALA A 33 -7.40 22.79 -21.68
CA ALA A 33 -7.73 24.17 -21.31
C ALA A 33 -8.76 24.10 -20.19
N ILE A 34 -8.40 24.62 -19.01
CA ILE A 34 -9.34 24.79 -17.92
C ILE A 34 -10.32 25.82 -18.45
N GLU A 35 -11.48 25.39 -18.91
CA GLU A 35 -12.61 26.29 -19.03
C GLU A 35 -12.71 26.93 -17.67
N LEU A 36 -12.63 28.25 -17.60
CA LEU A 36 -12.79 29.01 -16.37
C LEU A 36 -14.07 28.47 -15.74
N SER A 37 -13.93 27.87 -14.56
CA SER A 37 -15.01 27.29 -13.80
C SER A 37 -16.20 28.23 -13.89
N GLY A 38 -17.38 27.70 -14.25
CA GLY A 38 -18.58 28.49 -14.34
C GLY A 38 -18.71 29.36 -13.10
N VAL A 39 -19.20 30.58 -13.24
CA VAL A 39 -19.47 31.45 -12.08
C VAL A 39 -20.56 30.75 -11.28
N TYR A 40 -20.15 30.12 -10.17
CA TYR A 40 -21.09 29.54 -9.23
C TYR A 40 -21.79 30.68 -8.48
N VAL A 41 -23.10 30.85 -8.70
CA VAL A 41 -23.94 31.81 -7.99
C VAL A 41 -24.70 31.06 -6.93
N PHE A 42 -24.44 31.38 -5.67
CA PHE A 42 -25.16 30.81 -4.53
C PHE A 42 -26.09 31.85 -3.93
N ASP A 43 -27.28 31.45 -3.51
CA ASP A 43 -28.18 32.31 -2.74
C ASP A 43 -27.58 32.66 -1.38
N LYS A 44 -26.77 31.77 -0.82
CA LYS A 44 -25.98 31.94 0.41
C LYS A 44 -24.68 31.15 0.30
N GLU A 45 -23.58 31.82 0.50
CA GLU A 45 -22.26 31.15 0.61
C GLU A 45 -22.19 30.41 1.95
N LEU A 46 -21.79 29.14 1.91
CA LEU A 46 -21.61 28.32 3.11
C LEU A 46 -20.22 28.57 3.69
N GLU A 47 -20.14 28.64 5.02
CA GLU A 47 -18.86 28.59 5.71
C GLU A 47 -18.20 27.24 5.51
N VAL A 48 -16.87 27.21 5.48
CA VAL A 48 -16.12 25.96 5.20
C VAL A 48 -16.41 24.88 6.23
N ASP A 49 -16.60 25.24 7.49
CA ASP A 49 -16.92 24.29 8.56
C ASP A 49 -18.30 23.64 8.32
N ASP A 50 -19.29 24.41 7.84
CA ASP A 50 -20.61 23.87 7.45
C ASP A 50 -20.50 22.88 6.28
N ILE A 51 -19.62 23.15 5.33
CA ILE A 51 -19.36 22.24 4.19
C ILE A 51 -18.79 20.92 4.70
N ILE A 52 -17.82 20.97 5.61
CA ILE A 52 -17.19 19.77 6.20
C ILE A 52 -18.19 19.00 7.05
N ASP A 53 -18.96 19.66 7.89
CA ASP A 53 -19.97 19.00 8.72
C ASP A 53 -21.02 18.29 7.84
N LYS A 54 -21.54 18.96 6.81
CA LYS A 54 -22.44 18.34 5.84
C LYS A 54 -21.81 17.19 5.08
N MET A 55 -20.54 17.31 4.68
CA MET A 55 -19.80 16.20 4.05
C MET A 55 -19.80 14.97 4.95
N ILE A 56 -19.45 15.13 6.23
CA ILE A 56 -19.37 14.02 7.19
C ILE A 56 -20.76 13.42 7.45
N GLU A 57 -21.77 14.25 7.67
CA GLU A 57 -23.16 13.81 7.90
C GLU A 57 -23.73 13.03 6.71
N ASN A 58 -23.32 13.37 5.49
CA ASN A 58 -23.83 12.74 4.28
C ASN A 58 -23.02 11.48 3.86
N ILE A 59 -21.88 11.13 4.49
CA ILE A 59 -21.14 9.92 4.19
C ILE A 59 -22.02 8.65 4.15
N PRO A 60 -22.85 8.36 5.18
CA PRO A 60 -23.67 7.15 5.19
C PRO A 60 -24.69 7.07 4.07
N GLN A 61 -25.13 8.22 3.57
CA GLN A 61 -26.11 8.36 2.50
C GLN A 61 -25.44 8.32 1.13
N ASN A 62 -24.23 8.87 0.98
CA ASN A 62 -23.51 8.98 -0.26
C ASN A 62 -22.76 7.70 -0.64
N VAL A 63 -22.24 6.96 0.34
CA VAL A 63 -21.52 5.73 0.08
C VAL A 63 -22.47 4.64 -0.43
N ASN A 64 -22.10 4.05 -1.57
CA ASN A 64 -22.91 2.99 -2.18
C ASN A 64 -22.85 1.70 -1.34
N LYS A 65 -24.03 1.25 -0.90
CA LYS A 65 -24.26 -0.01 -0.16
C LYS A 65 -24.96 -1.08 -1.02
N ALA A 66 -25.46 -0.69 -2.20
CA ALA A 66 -26.09 -1.63 -3.11
C ALA A 66 -25.08 -2.60 -3.73
N PRO A 67 -25.52 -3.80 -4.11
CA PRO A 67 -24.65 -4.73 -4.83
C PRO A 67 -24.14 -4.12 -6.13
N VAL A 68 -22.82 -4.24 -6.34
CA VAL A 68 -22.18 -3.81 -7.58
C VAL A 68 -21.19 -4.84 -8.06
N LYS A 69 -21.00 -4.89 -9.36
CA LYS A 69 -19.90 -5.55 -10.04
C LYS A 69 -19.05 -4.50 -10.73
N GLN A 70 -17.77 -4.49 -10.42
CA GLN A 70 -16.80 -3.60 -11.04
C GLN A 70 -15.62 -4.40 -11.57
N ARG A 71 -15.01 -3.95 -12.65
CA ARG A 71 -13.73 -4.47 -13.11
C ARG A 71 -12.62 -3.68 -12.45
N PHE A 72 -11.58 -4.39 -11.95
CA PHE A 72 -10.46 -3.76 -11.29
C PHE A 72 -9.11 -4.14 -11.92
N PHE A 73 -8.17 -3.24 -11.78
CA PHE A 73 -6.74 -3.50 -11.91
C PHE A 73 -6.07 -3.03 -10.62
N LEU A 74 -5.32 -3.93 -9.99
CA LEU A 74 -4.52 -3.63 -8.81
C LEU A 74 -3.05 -3.81 -9.14
N ARG A 75 -2.23 -2.82 -8.81
CA ARG A 75 -0.78 -2.91 -8.84
C ARG A 75 -0.20 -2.53 -7.49
N LYS A 76 0.67 -3.38 -6.97
CA LYS A 76 1.54 -3.06 -5.84
C LYS A 76 2.97 -2.96 -6.36
N SER A 77 3.65 -1.89 -5.98
CA SER A 77 5.06 -1.67 -6.27
C SER A 77 5.80 -1.57 -4.96
N GLU A 78 6.73 -2.48 -4.72
CA GLU A 78 7.61 -2.47 -3.55
C GLU A 78 9.03 -2.15 -4.02
N LEU A 79 9.53 -1.02 -3.54
CA LEU A 79 10.86 -0.53 -3.88
C LEU A 79 11.67 -0.48 -2.59
N ALA A 80 12.71 -1.27 -2.50
CA ALA A 80 13.66 -1.23 -1.39
C ALA A 80 14.96 -0.60 -1.85
N ASN A 81 15.49 0.32 -1.05
CA ASN A 81 16.79 0.93 -1.26
C ASN A 81 17.59 0.84 0.03
N MET A 82 18.66 0.07 0.02
CA MET A 82 19.54 -0.17 1.17
C MET A 82 20.87 0.51 0.93
N HIS A 83 21.17 1.55 1.71
CA HIS A 83 22.43 2.29 1.56
C HIS A 83 23.63 1.54 2.14
N LYS A 84 23.44 0.84 3.26
CA LYS A 84 24.48 0.07 3.94
C LYS A 84 23.84 -1.08 4.70
N VAL A 85 24.40 -2.27 4.53
CA VAL A 85 24.14 -3.42 5.38
C VAL A 85 25.44 -3.73 6.11
N ASP A 86 25.38 -3.82 7.44
CA ASP A 86 26.53 -4.08 8.29
C ASP A 86 26.07 -5.00 9.42
N PHE A 87 26.57 -6.21 9.43
CA PHE A 87 26.34 -7.17 10.49
C PHE A 87 27.49 -7.10 11.48
N GLY A 88 27.21 -6.56 12.67
CA GLY A 88 28.18 -6.63 13.77
C GLY A 88 28.36 -8.08 14.21
N PHE A 89 29.52 -8.68 13.92
CA PHE A 89 29.88 -10.01 14.38
C PHE A 89 30.87 -9.91 15.53
N GLU A 90 30.53 -10.48 16.70
CA GLU A 90 31.45 -10.54 17.83
C GLU A 90 32.16 -11.88 17.87
N LYS A 91 31.43 -12.97 18.05
CA LYS A 91 31.98 -14.35 18.09
C LYS A 91 30.85 -15.39 17.95
N SER A 92 31.24 -16.56 17.46
CA SER A 92 30.36 -17.76 17.40
C SER A 92 31.18 -18.98 17.90
N SER A 93 30.46 -19.95 18.48
CA SER A 93 31.00 -21.28 18.73
C SER A 93 30.98 -22.18 17.47
N ILE A 94 30.20 -21.79 16.48
CA ILE A 94 30.16 -22.45 15.15
C ILE A 94 31.24 -21.79 14.29
N LYS A 95 32.22 -22.59 13.85
CA LYS A 95 33.40 -22.09 13.14
C LYS A 95 33.05 -21.43 11.81
N GLU A 96 32.04 -21.95 11.13
CA GLU A 96 31.54 -21.49 9.85
C GLU A 96 30.82 -20.14 9.97
N LEU A 97 30.24 -19.84 11.15
CA LEU A 97 29.64 -18.52 11.43
C LEU A 97 30.75 -17.58 11.88
N ASN A 98 31.41 -16.95 10.95
CA ASN A 98 32.51 -16.04 11.15
C ASN A 98 32.23 -14.67 10.51
N LYS A 99 33.18 -13.74 10.70
CA LYS A 99 33.03 -12.39 10.16
C LYS A 99 33.00 -12.37 8.62
N GLU A 100 33.81 -13.23 7.99
CA GLU A 100 33.89 -13.33 6.54
C GLU A 100 32.56 -13.76 5.93
N LEU A 101 31.87 -14.70 6.55
CA LEU A 101 30.52 -15.10 6.13
C LEU A 101 29.53 -13.94 6.31
N MET A 102 29.54 -13.23 7.45
CA MET A 102 28.66 -12.08 7.69
C MET A 102 28.91 -10.95 6.69
N ASP A 103 30.16 -10.68 6.37
CA ASP A 103 30.52 -9.67 5.36
C ASP A 103 30.08 -10.13 3.93
N SER A 104 30.20 -11.41 3.62
CA SER A 104 29.71 -11.99 2.36
C SER A 104 28.20 -11.89 2.24
N ILE A 105 27.47 -12.17 3.33
CA ILE A 105 26.01 -11.98 3.41
C ILE A 105 25.65 -10.52 3.16
N ALA A 106 26.34 -9.59 3.82
CA ALA A 106 26.09 -8.16 3.66
C ALA A 106 26.29 -7.68 2.21
N LEU A 107 27.26 -8.26 1.51
CA LEU A 107 27.56 -7.95 0.11
C LEU A 107 26.56 -8.57 -0.88
N SER A 108 25.97 -9.71 -0.55
CA SER A 108 24.98 -10.38 -1.41
C SER A 108 23.59 -9.79 -1.33
N ILE A 109 23.31 -8.96 -0.31
CA ILE A 109 22.02 -8.27 -0.21
C ILE A 109 21.91 -7.18 -1.28
N PRO A 110 20.90 -7.23 -2.16
CA PRO A 110 20.73 -6.22 -3.21
C PRO A 110 20.56 -4.83 -2.61
N LYS A 111 21.31 -3.85 -3.11
CA LYS A 111 21.18 -2.46 -2.66
C LYS A 111 19.87 -1.83 -3.10
N ASN A 112 19.37 -2.22 -4.25
CA ASN A 112 18.11 -1.80 -4.81
C ASN A 112 17.33 -3.03 -5.22
N ALA A 113 16.16 -3.23 -4.65
CA ALA A 113 15.26 -4.30 -5.05
C ALA A 113 13.92 -3.70 -5.46
N SER A 114 13.34 -4.25 -6.49
CA SER A 114 12.00 -3.88 -6.95
C SER A 114 11.15 -5.13 -7.17
N HIS A 115 9.96 -5.10 -6.59
CA HIS A 115 8.99 -6.16 -6.72
C HIS A 115 7.64 -5.56 -7.09
N TYR A 116 6.99 -6.13 -8.09
CA TYR A 116 5.70 -5.67 -8.57
C TYR A 116 4.74 -6.84 -8.62
N THR A 117 3.57 -6.67 -8.02
CA THR A 117 2.47 -7.58 -8.18
C THR A 117 1.31 -6.88 -8.88
N GLU A 118 0.72 -7.56 -9.84
CA GLU A 118 -0.40 -7.03 -10.60
C GLU A 118 -1.53 -8.05 -10.62
N SER A 119 -2.76 -7.57 -10.50
CA SER A 119 -3.94 -8.39 -10.71
C SER A 119 -5.04 -7.63 -11.43
N PHE A 120 -5.75 -8.37 -12.25
CA PHE A 120 -6.89 -7.89 -13.02
C PHE A 120 -8.05 -8.86 -12.82
N GLY A 121 -9.24 -8.33 -12.56
CA GLY A 121 -10.38 -9.18 -12.29
C GLY A 121 -11.69 -8.43 -12.11
N ASP A 122 -12.68 -9.15 -11.62
CA ASP A 122 -13.98 -8.63 -11.25
C ASP A 122 -14.11 -8.56 -9.74
N PHE A 123 -14.56 -7.41 -9.25
CA PHE A 123 -14.85 -7.12 -7.86
C PHE A 123 -16.37 -7.05 -7.69
N TYR A 124 -16.88 -7.87 -6.79
CA TYR A 124 -18.29 -7.93 -6.42
C TYR A 124 -18.39 -7.49 -4.97
N LYS A 125 -19.20 -6.51 -4.66
CA LYS A 125 -19.46 -6.10 -3.28
C LYS A 125 -20.94 -5.87 -3.03
N ASN A 126 -21.32 -6.02 -1.79
CA ASN A 126 -22.58 -5.55 -1.22
C ASN A 126 -22.28 -4.72 0.05
N ASN A 127 -23.27 -4.50 0.88
CA ASN A 127 -23.11 -3.71 2.10
C ASN A 127 -22.10 -4.30 3.11
N THR A 128 -22.03 -5.62 3.23
CA THR A 128 -21.28 -6.34 4.28
C THR A 128 -20.06 -7.06 3.76
N ASP A 129 -20.15 -7.58 2.53
CA ASP A 129 -19.18 -8.52 2.00
C ASP A 129 -18.70 -8.12 0.62
N TYR A 130 -17.56 -8.68 0.23
CA TYR A 130 -17.07 -8.60 -1.13
C TYR A 130 -16.40 -9.89 -1.57
N LYS A 131 -16.36 -10.09 -2.87
CA LYS A 131 -15.71 -11.21 -3.55
C LYS A 131 -14.86 -10.71 -4.69
N LEU A 132 -13.64 -11.22 -4.78
CA LEU A 132 -12.74 -11.00 -5.91
C LEU A 132 -12.70 -12.25 -6.78
N ASN A 133 -12.87 -12.04 -8.07
CA ASN A 133 -12.59 -13.03 -9.09
C ASN A 133 -11.38 -12.55 -9.90
N ILE A 134 -10.18 -13.07 -9.57
CA ILE A 134 -8.94 -12.70 -10.26
C ILE A 134 -8.90 -13.47 -11.58
N ILE A 135 -8.84 -12.76 -12.69
CA ILE A 135 -8.78 -13.31 -14.05
C ILE A 135 -7.34 -13.48 -14.49
N LYS A 136 -6.48 -12.50 -14.16
CA LYS A 136 -5.04 -12.51 -14.45
C LYS A 136 -4.28 -11.96 -13.28
N ALA A 137 -3.13 -12.55 -13.01
CA ALA A 137 -2.18 -12.09 -12.00
C ALA A 137 -0.76 -12.21 -12.55
N ALA A 138 0.11 -11.30 -12.13
CA ALA A 138 1.53 -11.34 -12.43
C ALA A 138 2.33 -11.00 -11.18
N ASP A 139 3.47 -11.63 -11.06
CA ASP A 139 4.48 -11.39 -10.04
C ASP A 139 5.81 -11.17 -10.74
N LEU A 140 6.35 -9.95 -10.62
CA LEU A 140 7.48 -9.46 -11.39
C LEU A 140 8.58 -9.04 -10.42
N TYR A 141 9.70 -9.71 -10.47
CA TYR A 141 10.89 -9.45 -9.65
C TYR A 141 12.18 -9.78 -10.42
N ASP A 142 13.29 -9.22 -9.98
CA ASP A 142 14.59 -9.60 -10.54
C ASP A 142 15.01 -10.97 -9.97
N LYS A 143 15.08 -11.97 -10.82
CA LYS A 143 15.45 -13.33 -10.43
C LYS A 143 16.84 -13.43 -9.83
N ARG A 144 17.76 -12.52 -10.20
CA ARG A 144 19.12 -12.49 -9.66
C ARG A 144 19.14 -12.12 -8.18
N ASP A 145 18.26 -11.19 -7.79
CA ASP A 145 18.13 -10.76 -6.39
C ASP A 145 17.56 -11.89 -5.50
N VAL A 146 16.60 -12.65 -6.05
CA VAL A 146 15.95 -13.75 -5.32
C VAL A 146 16.87 -14.97 -5.22
N SER A 147 17.55 -15.35 -6.31
CA SER A 147 18.44 -16.52 -6.30
C SER A 147 19.58 -16.35 -5.29
N SER A 148 20.18 -15.18 -5.23
CA SER A 148 21.26 -14.89 -4.26
C SER A 148 20.79 -15.01 -2.80
N PHE A 149 19.54 -14.63 -2.52
CA PHE A 149 18.98 -14.75 -1.17
C PHE A 149 18.57 -16.19 -0.84
N GLU A 150 18.01 -16.92 -1.80
CA GLU A 150 17.66 -18.34 -1.63
C GLU A 150 18.92 -19.21 -1.42
N GLU A 151 19.96 -19.04 -2.23
CA GLU A 151 21.26 -19.72 -2.08
C GLU A 151 21.89 -19.42 -0.71
N LEU A 152 21.80 -18.19 -0.25
CA LEU A 152 22.29 -17.79 1.05
C LEU A 152 21.48 -18.44 2.19
N ALA A 153 20.15 -18.45 2.08
CA ALA A 153 19.28 -19.06 3.07
C ALA A 153 19.54 -20.59 3.17
N GLU A 154 19.69 -21.28 2.04
CA GLU A 154 20.07 -22.70 1.98
C GLU A 154 21.44 -22.92 2.63
N HIS A 155 22.43 -22.09 2.31
CA HIS A 155 23.76 -22.20 2.92
C HIS A 155 23.74 -21.99 4.45
N MET A 156 22.94 -21.03 4.93
CA MET A 156 22.74 -20.82 6.37
C MET A 156 22.03 -22.02 7.02
N GLU A 157 21.01 -22.58 6.36
CA GLU A 157 20.30 -23.78 6.83
C GLU A 157 21.26 -24.96 6.98
N ASP A 158 22.13 -25.21 5.98
CA ASP A 158 23.14 -26.25 6.01
C ASP A 158 24.15 -26.07 7.15
N ILE A 159 24.64 -24.84 7.38
CA ILE A 159 25.52 -24.52 8.52
C ILE A 159 24.84 -24.83 9.84
N PHE A 160 23.59 -24.42 10.01
CA PHE A 160 22.84 -24.69 11.24
C PHE A 160 22.59 -26.20 11.43
N ALA A 161 22.15 -26.89 10.38
CA ALA A 161 21.89 -28.33 10.43
C ALA A 161 23.15 -29.14 10.79
N ALA A 162 24.32 -28.74 10.26
CA ALA A 162 25.58 -29.42 10.53
C ALA A 162 26.15 -29.16 11.95
N ASN A 163 25.86 -28.01 12.54
CA ASN A 163 26.55 -27.54 13.75
C ASN A 163 25.69 -27.46 15.01
N VAL A 164 24.36 -27.38 14.85
CA VAL A 164 23.43 -27.33 15.97
C VAL A 164 23.19 -28.74 16.50
N LYS A 165 23.65 -28.99 17.74
CA LYS A 165 23.49 -30.28 18.44
C LYS A 165 22.39 -30.18 19.48
N PRO A 166 21.79 -31.34 19.89
CA PRO A 166 20.92 -31.37 21.05
C PRO A 166 21.58 -30.71 22.27
N GLY A 167 20.85 -29.91 23.02
CA GLY A 167 21.38 -29.13 24.14
C GLY A 167 22.03 -27.78 23.77
N SER A 168 22.06 -27.43 22.49
CA SER A 168 22.50 -26.08 22.06
C SER A 168 21.53 -24.99 22.51
N TYR A 169 22.03 -23.78 22.74
CA TYR A 169 21.18 -22.64 23.03
C TYR A 169 21.60 -21.42 22.23
N LEU A 170 20.61 -20.62 21.82
CA LEU A 170 20.80 -19.30 21.26
C LEU A 170 20.69 -18.27 22.38
N LYS A 171 21.69 -17.38 22.50
CA LYS A 171 21.64 -16.26 23.42
C LYS A 171 21.41 -14.97 22.67
N ILE A 172 20.21 -14.45 22.80
CA ILE A 172 19.83 -13.16 22.21
C ILE A 172 20.10 -12.07 23.24
N LYS A 173 20.92 -11.08 22.87
CA LYS A 173 21.18 -9.90 23.70
C LYS A 173 20.61 -8.66 23.04
N SER A 174 19.89 -7.86 23.83
CA SER A 174 19.41 -6.54 23.45
C SER A 174 19.67 -5.55 24.57
N GLY A 175 20.74 -4.78 24.45
CA GLY A 175 21.19 -3.90 25.50
C GLY A 175 21.55 -4.66 26.79
N ILE A 176 20.87 -4.35 27.90
CA ILE A 176 21.03 -5.02 29.20
C ILE A 176 20.23 -6.33 29.33
N PHE A 177 19.33 -6.60 28.44
CA PHE A 177 18.52 -7.81 28.45
C PHE A 177 19.18 -8.92 27.63
N SER A 178 19.17 -10.14 28.17
CA SER A 178 19.61 -11.32 27.44
C SER A 178 18.67 -12.47 27.71
N GLU A 179 18.22 -13.13 26.66
CA GLU A 179 17.37 -14.32 26.73
C GLU A 179 18.13 -15.48 26.13
N LYS A 180 18.03 -16.65 26.77
CA LYS A 180 18.55 -17.91 26.25
C LYS A 180 17.36 -18.73 25.74
N ILE A 181 17.39 -19.08 24.49
CA ILE A 181 16.42 -19.97 23.86
C ILE A 181 17.11 -21.30 23.63
N GLN A 182 16.62 -22.37 24.24
CA GLN A 182 17.14 -23.72 23.96
C GLN A 182 16.71 -24.13 22.56
N VAL A 183 17.68 -24.59 21.78
CA VAL A 183 17.44 -24.97 20.40
C VAL A 183 16.58 -26.24 20.32
N ASP A 184 16.68 -27.10 21.33
CA ASP A 184 15.81 -28.29 21.45
C ASP A 184 14.32 -27.89 21.47
N SER A 185 13.96 -26.78 22.13
CA SER A 185 12.59 -26.28 22.09
C SER A 185 12.16 -25.71 20.73
N ILE A 186 13.12 -25.37 19.88
CA ILE A 186 12.87 -24.97 18.48
C ILE A 186 12.82 -26.21 17.60
N LEU A 187 13.70 -27.19 17.84
CA LEU A 187 13.77 -28.46 17.10
C LEU A 187 12.60 -29.39 17.47
N ASP A 188 12.16 -29.45 18.73
CA ASP A 188 10.96 -30.18 19.15
C ASP A 188 9.67 -29.60 18.55
N THR A 189 9.67 -28.32 18.19
CA THR A 189 8.59 -27.73 17.37
C THR A 189 8.78 -28.00 15.86
N MET A 190 9.94 -28.50 15.45
CA MET A 190 10.30 -28.93 14.10
C MET A 190 10.47 -30.47 14.03
N ASP A 191 9.46 -31.20 14.51
CA ASP A 191 9.39 -32.64 14.35
C ASP A 191 9.59 -33.04 12.87
N ASP A 192 10.31 -34.16 12.60
CA ASP A 192 10.61 -34.62 11.22
C ASP A 192 9.35 -34.69 10.34
N GLU A 193 8.19 -35.00 10.93
CA GLU A 193 6.91 -34.94 10.25
C GLU A 193 6.50 -33.51 9.85
N ARG A 194 6.83 -32.48 10.64
CA ARG A 194 6.57 -31.07 10.30
C ARG A 194 7.57 -30.53 9.30
N MET A 195 8.84 -30.96 9.36
CA MET A 195 9.83 -30.64 8.32
C MET A 195 9.46 -31.29 6.98
N GLU A 196 8.98 -32.51 6.99
CA GLU A 196 8.48 -33.18 5.77
C GLU A 196 7.14 -32.56 5.31
N GLN A 197 6.27 -32.14 6.25
CA GLN A 197 5.07 -31.36 5.94
C GLN A 197 5.43 -29.97 5.42
N ALA A 198 6.42 -29.29 6.00
CA ALA A 198 6.90 -28.00 5.50
C ALA A 198 7.59 -28.14 4.12
N LYS A 199 8.37 -29.20 3.88
CA LYS A 199 8.91 -29.55 2.53
C LYS A 199 7.79 -29.91 1.56
N LYS A 200 6.79 -30.68 1.99
CA LYS A 200 5.58 -30.97 1.20
C LYS A 200 4.73 -29.71 0.99
N LEU A 201 4.62 -28.84 1.98
CA LEU A 201 3.94 -27.54 1.86
C LEU A 201 4.71 -26.59 0.92
N LYS A 202 6.07 -26.52 1.03
CA LYS A 202 6.91 -25.77 0.08
C LYS A 202 6.81 -26.36 -1.34
N ALA A 203 6.75 -27.67 -1.49
CA ALA A 203 6.56 -28.33 -2.79
C ALA A 203 5.12 -28.17 -3.30
N GLN A 204 4.12 -28.15 -2.43
CA GLN A 204 2.73 -27.85 -2.74
C GLN A 204 2.56 -26.37 -3.07
N VAL A 205 3.21 -25.46 -2.33
CA VAL A 205 3.26 -24.01 -2.61
C VAL A 205 3.93 -23.74 -3.96
N LYS A 206 4.97 -24.51 -4.35
CA LYS A 206 5.52 -24.45 -5.72
C LYS A 206 4.55 -24.98 -6.78
N LYS A 207 3.68 -25.94 -6.45
CA LYS A 207 2.62 -26.45 -7.34
C LYS A 207 1.38 -25.56 -7.33
N ASP A 208 1.08 -24.92 -6.20
CA ASP A 208 -0.04 -24.00 -5.99
C ASP A 208 0.39 -22.51 -6.03
N SER A 209 1.43 -22.19 -6.79
CA SER A 209 1.92 -20.80 -6.95
C SER A 209 0.81 -19.82 -7.38
N ILE A 210 -0.23 -20.33 -8.05
CA ILE A 210 -1.41 -19.55 -8.44
C ILE A 210 -2.31 -19.25 -7.24
N SER A 211 -2.53 -20.19 -6.31
CA SER A 211 -3.39 -19.95 -5.13
C SER A 211 -2.74 -19.00 -4.14
N GLY A 212 -1.45 -19.17 -3.85
CA GLY A 212 -0.69 -18.28 -2.97
C GLY A 212 -0.62 -16.84 -3.49
N LEU A 213 -0.39 -16.67 -4.79
CA LEU A 213 -0.40 -15.35 -5.43
C LEU A 213 -1.78 -14.69 -5.33
N THR A 214 -2.86 -15.43 -5.60
CA THR A 214 -4.21 -14.89 -5.54
C THR A 214 -4.63 -14.53 -4.12
N ASP A 215 -4.23 -15.29 -3.10
CA ASP A 215 -4.52 -14.99 -1.70
C ASP A 215 -3.77 -13.76 -1.20
N SER A 216 -2.50 -13.61 -1.59
CA SER A 216 -1.72 -12.39 -1.34
C SER A 216 -2.38 -11.16 -1.95
N GLN A 217 -2.85 -11.26 -3.19
CA GLN A 217 -3.51 -10.15 -3.87
C GLN A 217 -4.89 -9.83 -3.31
N ARG A 218 -5.64 -10.83 -2.85
CA ARG A 218 -6.88 -10.61 -2.09
C ARG A 218 -6.62 -9.85 -0.79
N TRP A 219 -5.55 -10.22 -0.09
CA TRP A 219 -5.15 -9.52 1.12
C TRP A 219 -4.74 -8.06 0.83
N GLN A 220 -3.92 -7.83 -0.21
CA GLN A 220 -3.53 -6.48 -0.64
C GLN A 220 -4.73 -5.62 -0.99
N PHE A 221 -5.70 -6.18 -1.71
CA PHE A 221 -6.92 -5.48 -2.08
C PHE A 221 -7.76 -5.13 -0.84
N ARG A 222 -7.85 -6.05 0.12
CA ARG A 222 -8.53 -5.81 1.41
C ARG A 222 -7.87 -4.70 2.18
N GLU A 223 -6.56 -4.74 2.29
CA GLU A 223 -5.77 -3.72 2.99
C GLU A 223 -5.99 -2.34 2.35
N LEU A 224 -5.97 -2.27 1.02
CA LEU A 224 -6.24 -1.01 0.31
C LEU A 224 -7.64 -0.48 0.62
N LEU A 225 -8.67 -1.32 0.58
CA LEU A 225 -10.05 -0.92 0.87
C LEU A 225 -10.27 -0.52 2.34
N SER A 226 -9.49 -1.04 3.29
CA SER A 226 -9.56 -0.64 4.69
C SER A 226 -9.10 0.80 4.92
N GLN A 227 -8.31 1.34 3.98
CA GLN A 227 -7.78 2.70 4.06
C GLN A 227 -8.68 3.77 3.42
N LEU A 228 -9.89 3.42 2.99
CA LEU A 228 -10.86 4.41 2.50
C LEU A 228 -11.16 5.44 3.60
N TYR A 229 -11.21 6.72 3.23
CA TYR A 229 -11.30 7.86 4.17
C TYR A 229 -12.47 7.81 5.17
N TYR A 230 -13.51 7.05 4.84
CA TYR A 230 -14.72 6.89 5.67
C TYR A 230 -14.74 5.58 6.50
N LYS A 231 -13.65 4.83 6.52
CA LYS A 231 -13.50 3.61 7.34
C LYS A 231 -12.94 3.96 8.71
N GLU A 232 -13.43 3.25 9.75
CA GLU A 232 -13.03 3.48 11.15
C GLU A 232 -11.54 3.21 11.40
N ASP A 233 -10.97 2.18 10.74
CA ASP A 233 -9.58 1.77 10.92
C ASP A 233 -8.59 2.43 9.94
N THR A 234 -9.03 3.44 9.19
CA THR A 234 -8.14 4.14 8.26
C THR A 234 -7.05 4.92 9.00
N LYS A 235 -5.85 4.95 8.44
CA LYS A 235 -4.78 5.82 8.97
C LYS A 235 -5.12 7.30 8.82
N LEU A 236 -5.87 7.65 7.79
CA LEU A 236 -6.36 9.01 7.56
C LEU A 236 -7.53 9.32 8.49
N ASP A 237 -7.25 9.92 9.62
CA ASP A 237 -8.18 10.24 10.70
C ASP A 237 -9.01 11.52 10.47
N LEU A 238 -9.12 11.95 9.22
CA LEU A 238 -9.74 13.23 8.84
C LEU A 238 -11.22 13.32 9.23
N VAL A 239 -11.98 12.23 9.11
CA VAL A 239 -13.40 12.19 9.45
C VAL A 239 -13.58 12.11 10.97
N ASP A 240 -12.90 11.15 11.61
CA ASP A 240 -13.06 10.88 13.04
C ASP A 240 -12.51 12.00 13.92
N LYS A 241 -11.49 12.71 13.43
CA LYS A 241 -10.80 13.78 14.16
C LYS A 241 -10.83 15.11 13.41
N ASN A 242 -11.89 15.38 12.66
CA ASN A 242 -12.05 16.61 11.85
C ASN A 242 -11.73 17.88 12.64
N ARG A 243 -12.12 17.97 13.92
CA ARG A 243 -11.87 19.13 14.81
C ARG A 243 -10.39 19.43 15.06
N ARG A 244 -9.50 18.48 14.74
CA ARG A 244 -8.03 18.65 14.84
C ARG A 244 -7.41 19.27 13.59
N TYR A 245 -8.21 19.42 12.55
CA TYR A 245 -7.82 20.01 11.28
C TYR A 245 -8.38 21.42 11.12
N GLU A 246 -7.63 22.25 10.43
CA GLU A 246 -8.13 23.49 9.85
C GLU A 246 -8.52 23.24 8.41
N PHE A 247 -9.60 23.90 8.01
CA PHE A 247 -10.13 23.82 6.66
C PHE A 247 -10.21 25.22 6.05
N GLN A 248 -9.91 25.31 4.76
CA GLN A 248 -10.02 26.54 4.00
C GLN A 248 -10.66 26.26 2.64
N LEU A 249 -11.69 27.00 2.30
CA LEU A 249 -12.24 26.97 0.96
C LEU A 249 -11.23 27.62 0.01
N ALA A 250 -10.63 26.80 -0.86
CA ALA A 250 -9.67 27.28 -1.86
C ALA A 250 -10.36 27.77 -3.13
N GLY A 251 -11.62 27.42 -3.33
CA GLY A 251 -12.42 27.81 -4.48
C GLY A 251 -13.38 26.73 -4.93
N TYR A 252 -13.70 26.77 -6.22
CA TYR A 252 -14.63 25.87 -6.88
C TYR A 252 -13.96 25.28 -8.12
N ALA A 253 -14.40 24.08 -8.51
CA ALA A 253 -13.94 23.41 -9.71
C ALA A 253 -15.03 22.48 -10.25
N ASP A 254 -14.78 21.92 -11.44
CA ASP A 254 -15.63 20.92 -12.03
C ASP A 254 -14.91 19.56 -12.09
N ILE A 255 -15.61 18.49 -11.74
CA ILE A 255 -15.18 17.10 -11.95
C ILE A 255 -16.23 16.42 -12.83
N GLY A 256 -15.91 16.24 -14.12
CA GLY A 256 -16.91 15.88 -15.13
C GLY A 256 -17.96 17.00 -15.24
N ASP A 257 -19.24 16.65 -15.05
CA ASP A 257 -20.37 17.59 -15.11
C ASP A 257 -20.79 18.09 -13.72
N ALA A 258 -20.03 17.74 -12.67
CA ALA A 258 -20.38 18.08 -11.30
C ALA A 258 -19.50 19.20 -10.76
N GLY A 259 -20.14 20.26 -10.25
CA GLY A 259 -19.45 21.31 -9.50
C GLY A 259 -19.00 20.81 -8.13
N VAL A 260 -17.80 21.23 -7.71
CA VAL A 260 -17.25 20.86 -6.40
C VAL A 260 -16.68 22.03 -5.65
N TYR A 261 -16.86 22.03 -4.33
CA TYR A 261 -16.06 22.82 -3.41
C TYR A 261 -14.65 22.24 -3.37
N VAL A 262 -13.64 23.10 -3.45
CA VAL A 262 -12.22 22.73 -3.31
C VAL A 262 -11.78 23.20 -1.93
N VAL A 263 -11.53 22.28 -1.02
CA VAL A 263 -11.22 22.59 0.39
C VAL A 263 -9.83 22.04 0.72
N ASP A 264 -8.93 22.93 1.10
CA ASP A 264 -7.63 22.56 1.66
C ASP A 264 -7.77 22.27 3.14
N PHE A 265 -7.01 21.30 3.65
CA PHE A 265 -6.96 20.96 5.07
C PHE A 265 -5.54 20.73 5.57
N TRP A 266 -5.27 21.09 6.81
CA TRP A 266 -4.00 20.87 7.50
C TRP A 266 -4.20 20.74 9.02
N PRO A 267 -3.21 20.19 9.76
CA PRO A 267 -3.32 20.04 11.21
C PRO A 267 -3.40 21.38 11.95
N LYS A 268 -4.36 21.54 12.85
CA LYS A 268 -4.36 22.64 13.83
C LYS A 268 -3.22 22.53 14.85
N ARG A 269 -2.86 21.29 15.19
CA ARG A 269 -1.88 20.95 16.20
C ARG A 269 -1.12 19.70 15.80
N SER A 270 -0.03 19.39 16.53
CA SER A 270 0.75 18.17 16.34
C SER A 270 0.01 16.85 16.58
N SER A 271 -1.26 16.91 17.00
CA SER A 271 -2.12 15.74 17.22
C SER A 271 -2.88 15.27 15.97
N ALA A 272 -2.70 15.96 14.84
CA ALA A 272 -3.21 15.56 13.53
C ALA A 272 -2.04 15.40 12.57
N ASP A 273 -2.12 14.43 11.69
CA ASP A 273 -0.97 13.92 10.96
C ASP A 273 -0.96 14.26 9.48
N PHE A 274 -2.09 14.74 8.93
CA PHE A 274 -2.25 14.88 7.49
C PHE A 274 -2.57 16.30 7.04
N LYS A 275 -2.21 16.60 5.80
CA LYS A 275 -2.66 17.76 5.04
C LYS A 275 -3.08 17.31 3.65
N GLY A 276 -3.92 18.07 2.98
CA GLY A 276 -4.37 17.70 1.66
C GLY A 276 -5.46 18.60 1.11
N ARG A 277 -6.21 18.04 0.17
CA ARG A 277 -7.27 18.71 -0.55
C ARG A 277 -8.47 17.80 -0.76
N LEU A 278 -9.62 18.26 -0.42
CA LEU A 278 -10.92 17.65 -0.65
C LEU A 278 -11.61 18.32 -1.84
N TYR A 279 -12.27 17.52 -2.65
CA TYR A 279 -13.17 17.97 -3.70
C TYR A 279 -14.55 17.41 -3.37
N ILE A 280 -15.45 18.27 -2.93
CA ILE A 280 -16.74 17.93 -2.35
C ILE A 280 -17.83 18.41 -3.29
N ASN A 281 -18.70 17.52 -3.75
CA ASN A 281 -19.82 17.87 -4.62
C ASN A 281 -20.72 18.91 -3.99
N ILE A 282 -21.09 19.95 -4.75
CA ILE A 282 -21.87 21.08 -4.26
C ILE A 282 -23.30 20.69 -3.90
N GLU A 283 -23.89 19.71 -4.63
CA GLU A 283 -25.30 19.34 -4.48
C GLU A 283 -25.55 18.40 -3.30
N ASP A 284 -24.71 17.37 -3.14
CA ASP A 284 -24.95 16.29 -2.18
C ASP A 284 -23.84 16.09 -1.15
N PHE A 285 -22.82 16.95 -1.16
CA PHE A 285 -21.67 16.97 -0.25
C PHE A 285 -20.86 15.66 -0.26
N ALA A 286 -20.91 14.89 -1.35
CA ALA A 286 -20.10 13.70 -1.52
C ALA A 286 -18.65 14.06 -1.84
N VAL A 287 -17.70 13.34 -1.25
CA VAL A 287 -16.30 13.45 -1.66
C VAL A 287 -16.12 12.79 -3.02
N MET A 288 -15.75 13.56 -4.02
CA MET A 288 -15.43 13.07 -5.36
C MET A 288 -13.94 12.79 -5.54
N ARG A 289 -13.09 13.57 -4.85
CA ARG A 289 -11.64 13.35 -4.80
C ARG A 289 -11.07 13.80 -3.48
N LEU A 290 -10.06 13.08 -3.04
CA LEU A 290 -9.27 13.41 -1.86
C LEU A 290 -7.81 13.15 -2.17
N ASP A 291 -6.96 14.17 -2.02
CA ASP A 291 -5.52 14.07 -2.07
C ASP A 291 -4.95 14.38 -0.69
N PHE A 292 -4.04 13.57 -0.18
CA PHE A 292 -3.47 13.78 1.14
C PHE A 292 -2.01 13.32 1.24
N THR A 293 -1.32 13.89 2.21
CA THR A 293 0.02 13.47 2.62
C THR A 293 0.21 13.72 4.11
N ASN A 294 1.01 12.88 4.76
CA ASN A 294 1.38 13.11 6.15
C ASN A 294 2.30 14.33 6.27
N THR A 295 2.19 15.03 7.40
CA THR A 295 3.02 16.20 7.75
C THR A 295 4.16 15.85 8.68
N GLN A 296 4.04 14.72 9.38
CA GLN A 296 5.01 14.22 10.35
C GLN A 296 5.14 12.70 10.25
N ARG A 297 6.10 12.14 10.93
CA ARG A 297 6.31 10.67 10.97
C ARG A 297 5.15 10.02 11.71
N LEU A 298 4.49 9.04 11.08
CA LEU A 298 3.33 8.36 11.65
C LEU A 298 3.74 7.33 12.71
N ARG A 299 4.88 6.67 12.50
CA ARG A 299 5.44 5.70 13.44
C ARG A 299 6.94 5.88 13.56
N ASN A 300 7.43 5.77 14.77
CA ASN A 300 8.86 5.79 15.05
C ASN A 300 9.10 4.97 16.33
N PHE A 301 9.56 3.76 16.16
CA PHE A 301 9.95 2.94 17.31
C PHE A 301 11.29 2.24 17.06
N ARG A 302 11.97 1.93 18.14
CA ARG A 302 13.22 1.19 18.11
C ARG A 302 13.07 -0.07 18.96
N LEU A 303 13.34 -1.22 18.35
CA LEU A 303 13.29 -2.51 19.01
C LEU A 303 14.52 -3.33 18.62
N LEU A 304 15.23 -3.91 19.58
CA LEU A 304 16.39 -4.79 19.36
C LEU A 304 17.46 -4.21 18.41
N GLY A 305 17.69 -2.90 18.50
CA GLY A 305 18.64 -2.24 17.59
C GLY A 305 18.09 -1.87 16.21
N ILE A 306 16.93 -2.38 15.84
CA ILE A 306 16.23 -2.03 14.60
C ILE A 306 15.40 -0.78 14.85
N THR A 307 15.56 0.22 14.03
CA THR A 307 14.74 1.42 14.03
C THR A 307 13.72 1.32 12.89
N TYR A 308 12.46 1.37 13.23
CA TYR A 308 11.36 1.41 12.26
C TYR A 308 10.76 2.81 12.22
N ARG A 309 10.66 3.39 11.05
CA ARG A 309 10.08 4.71 10.82
C ARG A 309 9.15 4.67 9.64
N GLU A 310 7.92 5.09 9.83
CA GLU A 310 6.97 5.35 8.75
C GLU A 310 6.98 6.86 8.48
N THR A 311 7.70 7.26 7.43
CA THR A 311 8.00 8.67 7.15
C THR A 311 7.14 9.26 6.06
N VAL A 312 6.64 8.45 5.15
CA VAL A 312 5.78 8.85 4.04
C VAL A 312 4.50 8.04 4.09
N TYR A 313 3.38 8.72 4.05
CA TYR A 313 2.07 8.14 3.79
C TYR A 313 1.24 9.17 3.05
N ARG A 314 0.99 8.91 1.78
CA ARG A 314 0.25 9.82 0.92
C ARG A 314 -0.66 9.03 -0.01
N GLY A 315 -1.72 9.66 -0.46
CA GLY A 315 -2.62 9.00 -1.39
C GLY A 315 -3.56 9.93 -2.12
N THR A 316 -4.19 9.34 -3.12
CA THR A 316 -5.29 9.92 -3.87
C THR A 316 -6.42 8.92 -3.91
N MET A 317 -7.63 9.38 -3.61
CA MET A 317 -8.87 8.62 -3.76
C MET A 317 -9.80 9.39 -4.69
N ARG A 318 -10.44 8.68 -5.63
CA ARG A 318 -11.47 9.24 -6.50
C ARG A 318 -12.70 8.37 -6.48
N PHE A 319 -13.84 9.02 -6.40
CA PHE A 319 -15.15 8.37 -6.35
C PHE A 319 -16.00 8.84 -7.52
N ALA A 320 -16.76 7.94 -8.10
CA ALA A 320 -17.69 8.23 -9.18
C ALA A 320 -19.13 8.03 -8.72
N LYS A 321 -20.02 8.93 -9.16
CA LYS A 321 -21.46 8.81 -8.96
C LYS A 321 -22.02 7.71 -9.84
N LEU A 322 -22.70 6.76 -9.23
CA LEU A 322 -23.36 5.66 -9.91
C LEU A 322 -24.77 6.08 -10.39
N PRO A 323 -25.41 5.31 -11.29
CA PRO A 323 -26.77 5.61 -11.74
C PRO A 323 -27.82 5.67 -10.61
N ASN A 324 -27.55 5.04 -9.46
CA ASN A 324 -28.43 5.10 -8.29
C ASN A 324 -28.20 6.36 -7.43
N GLY A 325 -27.37 7.30 -7.89
CA GLY A 325 -27.05 8.55 -7.20
C GLY A 325 -26.03 8.39 -6.06
N LYS A 326 -25.51 7.18 -5.80
CA LYS A 326 -24.51 6.92 -4.76
C LYS A 326 -23.10 6.92 -5.35
N TYR A 327 -22.09 7.02 -4.49
CA TYR A 327 -20.69 7.10 -4.90
C TYR A 327 -19.95 5.80 -4.58
N ASP A 328 -19.09 5.40 -5.51
CA ASP A 328 -18.23 4.25 -5.35
C ASP A 328 -16.79 4.57 -5.75
N LEU A 329 -15.84 3.82 -5.18
CA LEU A 329 -14.42 3.97 -5.48
C LEU A 329 -14.16 3.71 -6.96
N GLN A 330 -13.54 4.67 -7.63
CA GLN A 330 -13.10 4.57 -9.02
C GLN A 330 -11.59 4.38 -9.11
N PHE A 331 -10.84 5.07 -8.25
CA PHE A 331 -9.39 5.02 -8.24
C PHE A 331 -8.86 5.25 -6.83
N MET A 332 -7.84 4.49 -6.45
CA MET A 332 -7.12 4.70 -5.21
C MET A 332 -5.63 4.41 -5.43
N GLU A 333 -4.81 5.33 -4.98
CA GLU A 333 -3.37 5.18 -4.90
C GLU A 333 -2.92 5.52 -3.49
N LEU A 334 -2.12 4.64 -2.90
CA LEU A 334 -1.45 4.87 -1.62
C LEU A 334 0.04 4.62 -1.79
N ALA A 335 0.85 5.50 -1.25
CA ALA A 335 2.29 5.33 -1.15
C ALA A 335 2.70 5.43 0.33
N ASP A 336 3.37 4.41 0.82
CA ASP A 336 3.95 4.38 2.15
C ASP A 336 5.47 4.19 2.06
N GLY A 337 6.20 4.93 2.88
CA GLY A 337 7.66 4.84 2.98
C GLY A 337 8.07 4.46 4.39
N LYS A 338 8.84 3.37 4.50
CA LYS A 338 9.33 2.78 5.77
C LYS A 338 10.86 2.78 5.77
N PHE A 339 11.46 3.11 6.92
CA PHE A 339 12.91 3.13 7.13
C PHE A 339 13.26 2.45 8.44
#